data_6902759c662e489a6576ee21b510b33d
#
_entry.id   6902759c662e489a6576ee21b510b33d
#
_cell.length_a   1.000
_cell.length_b   1.000
_cell.length_c   1.000
_cell.angle_alpha   90.00
_cell.angle_beta   90.00
_cell.angle_gamma   90.00
#
_symmetry.space_group_name_H-M   'P 1'
#
loop_
_entity.id
_entity.type
_entity.pdbx_description
1 polymer ?
#
loop_
_entity_poly.entity_id
_entity_poly.type
_entity_poly.pdbx_seq_one_letter_code
_entity_poly.pdbx_strand_id
1 'polypeptide(L)'
;MTRNDCYKAGRKINPKGIMIHSTATPGVMAAAWFSRWNKSYQAGEINRQVCVHAFVDDKEAWQYLPWDHRGWHAGGTANNTHIGIEICEPGGFSYSGGSNIIGYDVSRNEAYFRKVWQNAVELCVMLCQKYGLTERDIICHSEGSRRGIASNHADVMHWFPKHGESTDSFRVAVRSALNKTNASPKVSVSLQVGEIVEVKASANTYYPGGPSIPDWVKKNSYHKVTQVLSNGKPVVRGGKECVLLGRKVDKGSGKESAGIMTWIEKGALRTISSSSTSPQEKQKYYRVQVGAFASKNNAEALIKKLKTAGFDGYIKFD
;
A
#
# COMPACT_ATOMS: atom_id res chain seq x y z
N MET A 1 17.59 9.90 7.59
CA MET A 1 18.37 11.17 7.55
C MET A 1 19.05 11.45 8.89
N THR A 2 20.01 10.61 9.26
CA THR A 2 20.62 10.60 10.62
C THR A 2 21.50 11.82 10.95
N ARG A 3 21.97 12.57 9.95
CA ARG A 3 22.73 13.83 10.15
C ARG A 3 21.81 15.05 10.32
N ASN A 4 20.56 14.97 9.89
CA ASN A 4 19.59 16.05 10.00
C ASN A 4 19.23 16.31 11.46
N ASP A 5 19.14 17.57 11.85
CA ASP A 5 18.90 17.94 13.26
C ASP A 5 17.50 17.56 13.74
N CYS A 6 16.52 17.46 12.85
CA CYS A 6 15.20 16.93 13.16
C CYS A 6 15.29 15.46 13.64
N TYR A 7 16.08 14.64 12.95
CA TYR A 7 16.32 13.25 13.37
C TYR A 7 17.06 13.20 14.72
N LYS A 8 18.13 14.00 14.89
CA LYS A 8 18.92 14.07 16.11
C LYS A 8 18.11 14.53 17.33
N ALA A 9 17.11 15.41 17.10
CA ALA A 9 16.21 15.87 18.15
C ALA A 9 15.40 14.74 18.79
N GLY A 10 15.23 13.61 18.10
CA GLY A 10 14.67 12.36 18.65
C GLY A 10 13.22 12.43 19.11
N ARG A 11 12.51 13.54 18.86
CA ARG A 11 11.13 13.74 19.35
C ARG A 11 10.18 12.79 18.66
N LYS A 12 9.27 12.20 19.43
CA LYS A 12 8.26 11.26 18.93
C LYS A 12 6.90 11.91 18.82
N ILE A 13 6.08 11.36 17.92
CA ILE A 13 4.66 11.67 17.78
C ILE A 13 3.83 10.38 17.80
N ASN A 14 2.57 10.52 18.17
CA ASN A 14 1.55 9.53 17.85
C ASN A 14 0.79 10.06 16.63
N PRO A 15 0.96 9.48 15.43
CA PRO A 15 0.34 10.00 14.22
C PRO A 15 -1.18 10.05 14.32
N LYS A 16 -1.75 11.23 14.07
CA LYS A 16 -3.20 11.48 14.01
C LYS A 16 -3.66 11.90 12.61
N GLY A 17 -2.74 11.98 11.67
CA GLY A 17 -3.05 12.34 10.29
C GLY A 17 -1.81 12.29 9.40
N ILE A 18 -2.04 12.54 8.14
CA ILE A 18 -1.03 12.62 7.09
C ILE A 18 -1.14 13.99 6.44
N MET A 19 -0.02 14.69 6.26
CA MET A 19 0.04 15.91 5.48
C MET A 19 0.82 15.66 4.20
N ILE A 20 0.15 15.80 3.06
CA ILE A 20 0.78 15.69 1.76
C ILE A 20 1.27 17.06 1.28
N HIS A 21 2.47 17.05 0.73
CA HIS A 21 3.17 18.17 0.14
C HIS A 21 3.56 17.84 -1.30
N SER A 22 3.99 18.83 -2.06
CA SER A 22 4.76 18.63 -3.28
C SER A 22 6.04 19.45 -3.21
N THR A 23 7.10 18.91 -3.81
CA THR A 23 8.47 19.37 -3.53
C THR A 23 8.79 20.79 -3.99
N ALA A 24 7.97 21.39 -4.84
CA ALA A 24 8.24 22.68 -5.52
C ALA A 24 9.69 22.77 -6.07
N THR A 25 10.25 21.63 -6.42
CA THR A 25 11.62 21.47 -6.94
C THR A 25 11.59 20.51 -8.13
N PRO A 26 11.22 21.01 -9.31
CA PRO A 26 11.00 20.18 -10.50
C PRO A 26 12.20 19.31 -10.86
N GLY A 27 11.95 18.04 -11.18
CA GLY A 27 12.96 17.09 -11.63
C GLY A 27 13.84 16.48 -10.55
N VAL A 28 13.60 16.77 -9.26
CA VAL A 28 14.32 16.13 -8.16
C VAL A 28 13.49 14.96 -7.63
N MET A 29 13.94 13.74 -7.90
CA MET A 29 13.26 12.50 -7.55
C MET A 29 13.54 12.06 -6.11
N ALA A 30 12.76 11.12 -5.60
CA ALA A 30 12.73 10.73 -4.19
C ALA A 30 14.10 10.38 -3.60
N ALA A 31 14.90 9.56 -4.26
CA ALA A 31 16.23 9.15 -3.79
C ALA A 31 17.23 10.32 -3.65
N ALA A 32 17.13 11.34 -4.51
CA ALA A 32 18.05 12.48 -4.53
C ALA A 32 17.93 13.40 -3.30
N TRP A 33 16.80 13.32 -2.57
CA TRP A 33 16.57 14.14 -1.39
C TRP A 33 17.45 13.75 -0.20
N PHE A 34 17.97 12.52 -0.19
CA PHE A 34 18.90 12.10 0.87
C PHE A 34 20.12 13.02 0.97
N SER A 35 20.84 13.21 -0.14
CA SER A 35 22.03 14.06 -0.16
C SER A 35 21.73 15.55 0.08
N ARG A 36 20.51 15.98 -0.26
CA ARG A 36 20.08 17.37 -0.09
C ARG A 36 19.73 17.70 1.37
N TRP A 37 19.04 16.77 2.08
CA TRP A 37 18.48 17.04 3.40
C TRP A 37 19.13 16.25 4.56
N ASN A 38 19.99 15.27 4.29
CA ASN A 38 20.76 14.61 5.36
C ASN A 38 21.94 15.47 5.84
N LYS A 39 21.62 16.71 6.23
CA LYS A 39 22.54 17.78 6.57
C LYS A 39 22.07 18.46 7.86
N SER A 40 23.03 19.05 8.61
CA SER A 40 22.76 19.77 9.85
C SER A 40 22.56 21.26 9.56
N TYR A 41 21.42 21.82 9.98
CA TYR A 41 21.19 23.25 10.02
C TYR A 41 22.09 23.94 11.06
N GLN A 42 22.25 23.33 12.23
CA GLN A 42 23.09 23.86 13.32
C GLN A 42 24.57 23.94 12.93
N ALA A 43 25.01 23.02 12.08
CA ALA A 43 26.38 23.05 11.54
C ALA A 43 26.53 23.93 10.27
N GLY A 44 25.47 24.63 9.84
CA GLY A 44 25.48 25.46 8.63
C GLY A 44 25.53 24.70 7.31
N GLU A 45 25.31 23.38 7.31
CA GLU A 45 25.34 22.55 6.10
C GLU A 45 24.10 22.71 5.22
N ILE A 46 23.02 23.19 5.78
CA ILE A 46 21.75 23.54 5.11
C ILE A 46 21.19 24.83 5.74
N ASN A 47 20.54 25.66 4.93
CA ASN A 47 20.08 26.99 5.35
C ASN A 47 18.68 27.04 5.98
N ARG A 48 18.04 25.90 6.20
CA ARG A 48 16.71 25.81 6.78
C ARG A 48 16.49 24.53 7.59
N GLN A 49 15.59 24.60 8.56
CA GLN A 49 15.18 23.46 9.37
C GLN A 49 14.04 22.71 8.66
N VAL A 50 14.37 21.66 7.95
CA VAL A 50 13.38 20.85 7.21
C VAL A 50 13.66 19.37 7.38
N CYS A 51 12.61 18.60 7.52
CA CYS A 51 12.64 17.16 7.41
C CYS A 51 11.23 16.60 7.27
N VAL A 52 11.04 15.68 6.33
CA VAL A 52 9.78 14.99 6.08
C VAL A 52 9.97 13.48 6.27
N HIS A 53 8.89 12.74 6.43
CA HIS A 53 8.97 11.31 6.67
C HIS A 53 9.31 10.52 5.40
N ALA A 54 8.74 10.92 4.26
CA ALA A 54 8.99 10.26 2.99
C ALA A 54 8.92 11.22 1.81
N PHE A 55 9.64 10.85 0.73
CA PHE A 55 9.49 11.38 -0.61
C PHE A 55 8.97 10.30 -1.52
N VAL A 56 8.09 10.66 -2.46
CA VAL A 56 7.45 9.74 -3.42
C VAL A 56 7.63 10.29 -4.82
N ASP A 57 8.07 9.45 -5.75
CA ASP A 57 8.11 9.75 -7.17
C ASP A 57 7.35 8.70 -8.00
N ASP A 58 7.47 8.75 -9.33
CA ASP A 58 6.79 7.84 -10.25
C ASP A 58 7.28 6.38 -10.18
N LYS A 59 8.39 6.13 -9.49
CA LYS A 59 9.03 4.80 -9.39
C LYS A 59 8.92 4.21 -8.00
N GLU A 60 9.11 5.05 -6.97
CA GLU A 60 9.33 4.56 -5.61
C GLU A 60 8.98 5.58 -4.53
N ALA A 61 8.89 5.10 -3.29
CA ALA A 61 8.79 5.93 -2.10
C ALA A 61 10.00 5.67 -1.19
N TRP A 62 10.68 6.75 -0.78
CA TRP A 62 11.83 6.71 0.13
C TRP A 62 11.45 7.22 1.50
N GLN A 63 11.52 6.35 2.53
CA GLN A 63 11.32 6.75 3.91
C GLN A 63 12.61 7.31 4.50
N TYR A 64 12.56 8.53 5.01
CA TYR A 64 13.71 9.25 5.56
C TYR A 64 13.67 9.48 7.08
N LEU A 65 12.48 9.50 7.66
CA LEU A 65 12.29 9.47 9.12
C LEU A 65 11.45 8.25 9.52
N PRO A 66 11.66 7.69 10.73
CA PRO A 66 10.68 6.78 11.32
C PRO A 66 9.30 7.46 11.38
N TRP A 67 8.25 6.71 11.10
CA TRP A 67 6.89 7.26 11.02
C TRP A 67 6.39 7.91 12.31
N ASP A 68 6.92 7.48 13.44
CA ASP A 68 6.63 8.02 14.77
C ASP A 68 7.57 9.17 15.19
N HIS A 69 8.45 9.64 14.31
CA HIS A 69 9.26 10.83 14.56
C HIS A 69 8.45 12.11 14.31
N ARG A 70 8.76 13.15 15.09
CA ARG A 70 8.25 14.48 14.78
C ARG A 70 9.01 15.07 13.60
N GLY A 71 8.35 15.26 12.47
CA GLY A 71 8.92 15.93 11.31
C GLY A 71 9.04 17.45 11.49
N TRP A 72 9.77 18.10 10.58
CA TRP A 72 9.86 19.56 10.44
C TRP A 72 9.40 19.93 9.03
N HIS A 73 8.12 19.72 8.72
CA HIS A 73 7.57 19.87 7.37
C HIS A 73 6.39 20.86 7.27
N ALA A 74 5.72 21.14 8.38
CA ALA A 74 4.49 21.93 8.34
C ALA A 74 4.69 23.41 8.73
N GLY A 75 5.82 23.76 9.33
CA GLY A 75 6.01 25.11 9.89
C GLY A 75 5.02 25.47 11.01
N GLY A 76 4.38 24.49 11.64
CA GLY A 76 3.35 24.69 12.66
C GLY A 76 3.11 23.45 13.51
N THR A 77 1.97 23.46 14.24
CA THR A 77 1.61 22.42 15.22
C THR A 77 1.32 21.08 14.58
N ALA A 78 1.01 21.02 13.27
CA ALA A 78 0.85 19.77 12.53
C ALA A 78 2.10 18.88 12.59
N ASN A 79 3.30 19.44 12.75
CA ASN A 79 4.52 18.68 13.00
C ASN A 79 4.43 17.74 14.23
N ASN A 80 3.52 18.01 15.17
CA ASN A 80 3.36 17.22 16.40
C ASN A 80 2.37 16.05 16.21
N THR A 81 1.68 15.98 15.07
CA THR A 81 0.54 15.06 14.89
C THR A 81 0.45 14.42 13.51
N HIS A 82 1.11 14.99 12.49
CA HIS A 82 0.97 14.51 11.12
C HIS A 82 2.27 13.94 10.58
N ILE A 83 2.15 12.83 9.87
CA ILE A 83 3.21 12.30 9.01
C ILE A 83 3.27 13.17 7.76
N GLY A 84 4.43 13.74 7.44
CA GLY A 84 4.64 14.53 6.22
C GLY A 84 5.13 13.64 5.07
N ILE A 85 4.53 13.79 3.89
CA ILE A 85 4.92 13.12 2.66
C ILE A 85 5.12 14.18 1.58
N GLU A 86 6.27 14.19 0.92
CA GLU A 86 6.58 15.03 -0.22
C GLU A 86 6.39 14.26 -1.53
N ILE A 87 5.52 14.75 -2.39
CA ILE A 87 5.29 14.21 -3.73
C ILE A 87 6.21 14.94 -4.70
N CYS A 88 7.12 14.20 -5.34
CA CYS A 88 8.09 14.77 -6.27
C CYS A 88 7.43 15.21 -7.57
N GLU A 89 7.87 16.32 -8.11
CA GLU A 89 7.35 16.90 -9.34
C GLU A 89 8.25 16.56 -10.53
N PRO A 90 7.70 16.37 -11.74
CA PRO A 90 8.50 16.08 -12.92
C PRO A 90 9.40 17.25 -13.30
N GLY A 91 10.39 17.02 -14.15
CA GLY A 91 11.22 18.09 -14.69
C GLY A 91 10.58 18.81 -15.87
N GLY A 92 11.28 19.85 -16.38
CA GLY A 92 10.91 20.56 -17.61
C GLY A 92 10.01 21.77 -17.41
N PHE A 93 9.89 22.28 -16.19
CA PHE A 93 9.21 23.52 -15.86
C PHE A 93 9.92 24.25 -14.70
N SER A 94 9.49 25.44 -14.37
CA SER A 94 10.06 26.23 -13.28
C SER A 94 8.97 26.94 -12.45
N TYR A 95 9.38 27.50 -11.32
CA TYR A 95 8.57 28.35 -10.48
C TYR A 95 8.99 29.82 -10.59
N SER A 96 7.99 30.72 -10.55
CA SER A 96 8.19 32.15 -10.46
C SER A 96 7.27 32.73 -9.40
N GLY A 97 7.82 33.46 -8.43
CA GLY A 97 7.03 34.10 -7.39
C GLY A 97 6.20 33.13 -6.53
N GLY A 98 6.88 32.22 -5.83
CA GLY A 98 6.23 31.25 -4.93
C GLY A 98 5.66 30.03 -5.64
N SER A 99 4.35 29.90 -5.72
CA SER A 99 3.66 28.71 -6.27
C SER A 99 3.27 28.84 -7.75
N ASN A 100 3.70 29.90 -8.45
CA ASN A 100 3.35 30.07 -9.86
C ASN A 100 4.22 29.19 -10.77
N ILE A 101 3.61 28.21 -11.41
CA ILE A 101 4.27 27.25 -12.31
C ILE A 101 4.32 27.82 -13.73
N ILE A 102 5.54 27.85 -14.34
CA ILE A 102 5.80 28.32 -15.68
C ILE A 102 6.32 27.19 -16.57
N GLY A 103 5.76 27.09 -17.78
CA GLY A 103 6.22 26.13 -18.79
C GLY A 103 5.82 24.66 -18.52
N TYR A 104 4.83 24.42 -17.69
CA TYR A 104 4.33 23.09 -17.40
C TYR A 104 3.48 22.54 -18.54
N ASP A 105 3.90 21.49 -19.18
CA ASP A 105 3.15 20.77 -20.20
C ASP A 105 2.38 19.61 -19.53
N VAL A 106 1.06 19.76 -19.45
CA VAL A 106 0.16 18.76 -18.83
C VAL A 106 0.21 17.43 -19.59
N SER A 107 0.12 17.46 -20.90
CA SER A 107 0.08 16.26 -21.73
C SER A 107 1.36 15.44 -21.61
N ARG A 108 2.52 16.11 -21.65
CA ARG A 108 3.82 15.50 -21.48
C ARG A 108 3.99 14.85 -20.09
N ASN A 109 3.42 15.45 -19.07
CA ASN A 109 3.61 15.03 -17.69
C ASN A 109 2.47 14.16 -17.14
N GLU A 110 1.43 13.89 -17.92
CA GLU A 110 0.25 13.13 -17.47
C GLU A 110 0.62 11.73 -16.99
N ALA A 111 1.43 10.98 -17.74
CA ALA A 111 1.86 9.63 -17.36
C ALA A 111 2.66 9.62 -16.05
N TYR A 112 3.58 10.61 -15.88
CA TYR A 112 4.32 10.80 -14.65
C TYR A 112 3.37 11.09 -13.48
N PHE A 113 2.46 12.06 -13.68
CA PHE A 113 1.51 12.46 -12.63
C PHE A 113 0.65 11.30 -12.17
N ARG A 114 0.06 10.53 -13.10
CA ARG A 114 -0.76 9.37 -12.72
C ARG A 114 0.03 8.32 -11.95
N LYS A 115 1.30 8.13 -12.29
CA LYS A 115 2.15 7.16 -11.62
C LYS A 115 2.54 7.60 -10.21
N VAL A 116 3.01 8.84 -10.03
CA VAL A 116 3.35 9.35 -8.69
C VAL A 116 2.11 9.49 -7.80
N TRP A 117 0.97 9.86 -8.37
CA TRP A 117 -0.32 9.86 -7.68
C TRP A 117 -0.66 8.48 -7.12
N GLN A 118 -0.56 7.44 -7.96
CA GLN A 118 -0.83 6.07 -7.53
C GLN A 118 0.11 5.65 -6.39
N ASN A 119 1.41 5.91 -6.51
CA ASN A 119 2.39 5.57 -5.49
C ASN A 119 2.12 6.33 -4.17
N ALA A 120 1.73 7.59 -4.24
CA ALA A 120 1.37 8.39 -3.07
C ALA A 120 0.08 7.88 -2.39
N VAL A 121 -0.93 7.48 -3.17
CA VAL A 121 -2.16 6.84 -2.66
C VAL A 121 -1.81 5.54 -1.93
N GLU A 122 -0.99 4.67 -2.52
CA GLU A 122 -0.59 3.40 -1.91
C GLU A 122 0.18 3.60 -0.60
N LEU A 123 1.09 4.57 -0.54
CA LEU A 123 1.79 4.93 0.70
C LEU A 123 0.81 5.42 1.77
N CYS A 124 -0.15 6.29 1.41
CA CYS A 124 -1.16 6.77 2.34
C CYS A 124 -2.08 5.64 2.84
N VAL A 125 -2.46 4.69 1.98
CA VAL A 125 -3.23 3.49 2.38
C VAL A 125 -2.47 2.67 3.42
N MET A 126 -1.19 2.39 3.20
CA MET A 126 -0.33 1.67 4.13
C MET A 126 -0.26 2.39 5.49
N LEU A 127 -0.10 3.71 5.49
CA LEU A 127 -0.03 4.51 6.72
C LEU A 127 -1.37 4.58 7.45
N CYS A 128 -2.48 4.72 6.72
CA CYS A 128 -3.83 4.68 7.29
C CYS A 128 -4.06 3.34 8.01
N GLN A 129 -3.74 2.23 7.37
CA GLN A 129 -3.86 0.89 7.98
C GLN A 129 -2.96 0.73 9.21
N LYS A 130 -1.71 1.21 9.12
CA LYS A 130 -0.74 1.10 10.22
C LYS A 130 -1.15 1.86 11.48
N TYR A 131 -1.78 3.02 11.32
CA TYR A 131 -2.08 3.93 12.44
C TYR A 131 -3.58 4.06 12.74
N GLY A 132 -4.43 3.26 12.09
CA GLY A 132 -5.88 3.31 12.28
C GLY A 132 -6.50 4.63 11.79
N LEU A 133 -5.89 5.25 10.77
CA LEU A 133 -6.36 6.48 10.14
C LEU A 133 -7.31 6.16 8.98
N THR A 134 -8.04 7.19 8.56
CA THR A 134 -8.92 7.16 7.39
C THR A 134 -8.47 8.20 6.36
N GLU A 135 -9.08 8.21 5.20
CA GLU A 135 -8.87 9.26 4.21
C GLU A 135 -9.17 10.67 4.73
N ARG A 136 -10.03 10.80 5.75
CA ARG A 136 -10.40 12.09 6.36
C ARG A 136 -9.27 12.72 7.17
N ASP A 137 -8.33 11.90 7.60
CA ASP A 137 -7.16 12.32 8.36
C ASP A 137 -6.00 12.75 7.44
N ILE A 138 -6.23 12.78 6.12
CA ILE A 138 -5.28 13.28 5.12
C ILE A 138 -5.62 14.73 4.79
N ILE A 139 -4.63 15.60 4.92
CA ILE A 139 -4.72 17.03 4.55
C ILE A 139 -3.54 17.39 3.64
N CYS A 140 -3.69 18.45 2.87
CA CYS A 140 -2.55 19.10 2.24
C CYS A 140 -2.05 20.30 3.06
N HIS A 141 -0.89 20.85 2.70
CA HIS A 141 -0.30 21.96 3.43
C HIS A 141 -1.22 23.18 3.48
N SER A 142 -1.86 23.55 2.36
CA SER A 142 -2.79 24.70 2.31
C SER A 142 -4.03 24.49 3.19
N GLU A 143 -4.51 23.28 3.36
CA GLU A 143 -5.58 22.97 4.32
C GLU A 143 -5.09 23.10 5.77
N GLY A 144 -3.88 22.66 6.05
CA GLY A 144 -3.24 22.86 7.35
C GLY A 144 -3.08 24.33 7.71
N SER A 145 -2.69 25.14 6.74
CA SER A 145 -2.61 26.61 6.90
C SER A 145 -3.97 27.23 7.22
N ARG A 146 -5.02 26.89 6.48
CA ARG A 146 -6.39 27.37 6.79
C ARG A 146 -6.90 26.94 8.16
N ARG A 147 -6.41 25.83 8.69
CA ARG A 147 -6.71 25.35 10.04
C ARG A 147 -5.82 25.98 11.13
N GLY A 148 -4.86 26.82 10.77
CA GLY A 148 -3.92 27.45 11.71
C GLY A 148 -2.87 26.49 12.29
N ILE A 149 -2.65 25.34 11.68
CA ILE A 149 -1.71 24.30 12.15
C ILE A 149 -0.46 24.15 11.28
N ALA A 150 -0.38 24.88 10.18
CA ALA A 150 0.76 24.91 9.26
C ALA A 150 1.03 26.34 8.76
N SER A 151 2.24 26.56 8.24
CA SER A 151 2.60 27.79 7.54
C SER A 151 1.83 27.93 6.22
N ASN A 152 1.86 29.13 5.61
CA ASN A 152 1.13 29.38 4.37
C ASN A 152 1.93 28.85 3.16
N HIS A 153 1.55 27.69 2.62
CA HIS A 153 2.06 27.12 1.38
C HIS A 153 0.92 26.52 0.55
N ALA A 154 1.08 26.54 -0.77
CA ALA A 154 0.03 26.11 -1.70
C ALA A 154 0.03 24.59 -1.98
N ASP A 155 1.09 23.89 -1.54
CA ASP A 155 1.23 22.44 -1.85
C ASP A 155 -0.01 21.64 -1.41
N VAL A 156 -0.50 20.80 -2.19
CA VAL A 156 -0.25 20.32 -3.56
C VAL A 156 -1.11 21.09 -4.58
N MET A 157 -1.86 22.08 -4.11
CA MET A 157 -2.94 22.74 -4.85
C MET A 157 -2.46 23.69 -5.97
N HIS A 158 -1.17 23.97 -6.05
CA HIS A 158 -0.60 24.65 -7.21
C HIS A 158 -0.36 23.70 -8.41
N TRP A 159 -0.31 22.38 -8.16
CA TRP A 159 0.01 21.36 -9.18
C TRP A 159 -1.16 20.43 -9.52
N PHE A 160 -1.82 19.83 -8.53
CA PHE A 160 -2.92 18.87 -8.73
C PHE A 160 -4.02 19.38 -9.68
N PRO A 161 -4.50 20.64 -9.58
CA PRO A 161 -5.54 21.15 -10.46
C PRO A 161 -5.17 21.19 -11.94
N LYS A 162 -3.88 21.19 -12.30
CA LYS A 162 -3.45 21.12 -13.70
C LYS A 162 -3.82 19.77 -14.34
N HIS A 163 -3.98 18.74 -13.53
CA HIS A 163 -4.43 17.41 -13.95
C HIS A 163 -5.89 17.11 -13.59
N GLY A 164 -6.67 18.15 -13.24
CA GLY A 164 -8.08 18.01 -12.83
C GLY A 164 -8.26 17.37 -11.46
N GLU A 165 -7.20 17.33 -10.64
CA GLU A 165 -7.22 16.68 -9.33
C GLU A 165 -7.18 17.70 -8.19
N SER A 166 -7.50 17.22 -6.99
CA SER A 166 -7.53 18.01 -5.76
C SER A 166 -7.18 17.14 -4.56
N THR A 167 -7.03 17.74 -3.37
CA THR A 167 -6.91 16.95 -2.13
C THR A 167 -8.16 16.12 -1.86
N ASP A 168 -9.35 16.58 -2.27
CA ASP A 168 -10.57 15.80 -2.14
C ASP A 168 -10.58 14.57 -3.04
N SER A 169 -10.21 14.71 -4.31
CA SER A 169 -10.10 13.56 -5.22
C SER A 169 -9.00 12.58 -4.77
N PHE A 170 -7.90 13.09 -4.17
CA PHE A 170 -6.88 12.24 -3.54
C PHE A 170 -7.45 11.42 -2.37
N ARG A 171 -8.23 12.05 -1.48
CA ARG A 171 -8.94 11.34 -0.40
C ARG A 171 -9.90 10.28 -0.94
N VAL A 172 -10.64 10.59 -2.02
CA VAL A 172 -11.52 9.61 -2.68
C VAL A 172 -10.73 8.41 -3.20
N ALA A 173 -9.57 8.64 -3.82
CA ALA A 173 -8.69 7.57 -4.30
C ALA A 173 -8.18 6.69 -3.13
N VAL A 174 -7.70 7.30 -2.04
CA VAL A 174 -7.26 6.58 -0.83
C VAL A 174 -8.41 5.78 -0.21
N ARG A 175 -9.61 6.39 -0.04
CA ARG A 175 -10.78 5.68 0.47
C ARG A 175 -11.15 4.49 -0.40
N SER A 176 -11.14 4.65 -1.72
CA SER A 176 -11.45 3.58 -2.65
C SER A 176 -10.44 2.43 -2.54
N ALA A 177 -9.17 2.74 -2.35
CA ALA A 177 -8.12 1.76 -2.14
C ALA A 177 -8.22 1.09 -0.76
N LEU A 178 -8.49 1.85 0.32
CA LEU A 178 -8.76 1.31 1.67
C LEU A 178 -9.97 0.37 1.67
N ASN A 179 -11.04 0.73 0.97
CA ASN A 179 -12.22 -0.14 0.87
C ASN A 179 -11.93 -1.41 0.07
N LYS A 180 -11.03 -1.37 -0.91
CA LYS A 180 -10.55 -2.58 -1.62
C LYS A 180 -9.68 -3.45 -0.73
N THR A 181 -8.93 -2.87 0.20
CA THR A 181 -8.08 -3.59 1.16
C THR A 181 -8.85 -4.00 2.41
N ASN A 182 -9.84 -3.23 2.87
CA ASN A 182 -10.74 -3.52 4.01
C ASN A 182 -12.00 -4.32 3.62
N ALA A 183 -12.51 -4.20 2.40
CA ALA A 183 -13.10 -5.35 1.78
C ALA A 183 -11.94 -6.35 1.81
N SER A 184 -11.98 -7.28 2.79
CA SER A 184 -11.18 -8.51 2.70
C SER A 184 -11.02 -8.78 1.23
N PRO A 185 -9.80 -8.98 0.68
CA PRO A 185 -9.74 -9.22 -0.73
C PRO A 185 -10.91 -10.15 -0.97
N LYS A 186 -11.85 -9.83 -1.87
CA LYS A 186 -12.32 -10.86 -2.73
C LYS A 186 -11.00 -11.31 -3.33
N VAL A 187 -10.29 -12.15 -2.58
CA VAL A 187 -9.48 -13.14 -3.14
C VAL A 187 -10.44 -13.69 -4.17
N SER A 188 -10.26 -13.34 -5.41
CA SER A 188 -10.56 -14.31 -6.42
C SER A 188 -9.68 -15.45 -5.95
N VAL A 189 -10.24 -16.27 -5.07
CA VAL A 189 -9.63 -17.52 -4.66
C VAL A 189 -9.49 -18.19 -6.00
N SER A 190 -8.28 -18.16 -6.52
CA SER A 190 -7.95 -18.91 -7.70
C SER A 190 -7.95 -20.34 -7.16
N LEU A 191 -9.19 -20.81 -6.92
CA LEU A 191 -9.40 -22.15 -6.42
C LEU A 191 -8.77 -23.10 -7.41
N GLN A 192 -7.80 -23.88 -6.92
CA GLN A 192 -7.06 -24.86 -7.69
C GLN A 192 -7.73 -26.23 -7.56
N VAL A 193 -7.59 -27.06 -8.57
CA VAL A 193 -7.99 -28.46 -8.47
C VAL A 193 -7.20 -29.11 -7.33
N GLY A 194 -7.90 -29.83 -6.46
CA GLY A 194 -7.34 -30.45 -5.27
C GLY A 194 -7.56 -29.70 -3.97
N GLU A 195 -7.90 -28.42 -4.00
CA GLU A 195 -8.16 -27.67 -2.79
C GLU A 195 -9.40 -28.14 -2.03
N ILE A 196 -9.28 -28.14 -0.69
CA ILE A 196 -10.36 -28.46 0.22
C ILE A 196 -11.07 -27.16 0.62
N VAL A 197 -12.37 -27.13 0.44
CA VAL A 197 -13.21 -25.97 0.68
C VAL A 197 -14.40 -26.32 1.55
N GLU A 198 -14.93 -25.33 2.24
CA GLU A 198 -16.19 -25.41 2.95
C GLU A 198 -17.22 -24.48 2.27
N VAL A 199 -18.44 -24.95 2.13
CA VAL A 199 -19.56 -24.11 1.67
C VAL A 199 -20.01 -23.22 2.83
N LYS A 200 -20.03 -21.91 2.60
CA LYS A 200 -20.41 -20.92 3.61
C LYS A 200 -21.85 -21.16 4.09
N ALA A 201 -22.09 -21.03 5.38
CA ALA A 201 -23.43 -21.17 5.97
C ALA A 201 -24.45 -20.18 5.35
N SER A 202 -23.99 -18.99 4.95
CA SER A 202 -24.79 -17.94 4.30
C SER A 202 -25.15 -18.21 2.83
N ALA A 203 -24.55 -19.24 2.20
CA ALA A 203 -24.84 -19.56 0.81
C ALA A 203 -26.18 -20.32 0.71
N ASN A 204 -27.14 -19.76 0.01
CA ASN A 204 -28.48 -20.36 -0.15
C ASN A 204 -28.62 -21.15 -1.45
N THR A 205 -27.94 -20.74 -2.51
CA THR A 205 -27.96 -21.39 -3.83
C THR A 205 -26.54 -21.68 -4.32
N TYR A 206 -26.39 -22.67 -5.18
CA TYR A 206 -25.08 -23.01 -5.76
C TYR A 206 -24.49 -21.85 -6.62
N TYR A 207 -25.35 -21.08 -7.25
CA TYR A 207 -25.02 -19.84 -8.01
C TYR A 207 -26.30 -19.01 -8.14
N PRO A 208 -26.25 -17.71 -8.43
CA PRO A 208 -27.45 -16.88 -8.60
C PRO A 208 -28.44 -17.47 -9.60
N GLY A 209 -29.68 -17.67 -9.17
CA GLY A 209 -30.72 -18.33 -9.96
C GLY A 209 -30.59 -19.84 -10.09
N GLY A 210 -29.63 -20.46 -9.41
CA GLY A 210 -29.41 -21.90 -9.40
C GLY A 210 -30.18 -22.63 -8.26
N PRO A 211 -30.02 -23.97 -8.18
CA PRO A 211 -30.65 -24.79 -7.16
C PRO A 211 -30.21 -24.41 -5.75
N SER A 212 -31.08 -24.64 -4.76
CA SER A 212 -30.79 -24.45 -3.34
C SER A 212 -29.72 -25.42 -2.85
N ILE A 213 -28.88 -24.97 -1.91
CA ILE A 213 -27.85 -25.81 -1.29
C ILE A 213 -28.45 -26.48 -0.06
N PRO A 214 -28.53 -27.82 -0.01
CA PRO A 214 -29.03 -28.53 1.16
C PRO A 214 -28.14 -28.29 2.38
N ASP A 215 -28.73 -28.28 3.57
CA ASP A 215 -28.04 -28.02 4.84
C ASP A 215 -26.88 -29.00 5.11
N TRP A 216 -27.04 -30.28 4.74
CA TRP A 216 -26.02 -31.29 4.94
C TRP A 216 -24.72 -31.00 4.13
N VAL A 217 -24.82 -30.29 3.00
CA VAL A 217 -23.66 -29.87 2.20
C VAL A 217 -22.84 -28.83 2.98
N LYS A 218 -23.49 -27.98 3.76
CA LYS A 218 -22.87 -26.90 4.53
C LYS A 218 -22.31 -27.38 5.88
N LYS A 219 -22.99 -28.29 6.56
CA LYS A 219 -22.71 -28.58 7.98
C LYS A 219 -21.68 -29.67 8.23
N ASN A 220 -21.74 -30.77 7.49
CA ASN A 220 -21.06 -32.03 7.89
C ASN A 220 -19.88 -32.42 7.02
N SER A 221 -19.53 -31.61 6.03
CA SER A 221 -18.51 -31.97 5.07
C SER A 221 -17.67 -30.79 4.62
N TYR A 222 -16.41 -31.06 4.34
CA TYR A 222 -15.63 -30.29 3.40
C TYR A 222 -15.82 -30.88 2.00
N HIS A 223 -15.41 -30.12 1.00
CA HIS A 223 -15.49 -30.52 -0.40
C HIS A 223 -14.17 -30.26 -1.09
N LYS A 224 -13.80 -31.15 -2.02
CA LYS A 224 -12.59 -30.98 -2.83
C LYS A 224 -12.98 -30.46 -4.20
N VAL A 225 -12.30 -29.38 -4.60
CA VAL A 225 -12.41 -28.83 -5.96
C VAL A 225 -11.79 -29.82 -6.93
N THR A 226 -12.57 -30.29 -7.90
CA THR A 226 -12.11 -31.25 -8.90
C THR A 226 -11.98 -30.65 -10.29
N GLN A 227 -12.61 -29.50 -10.51
CA GLN A 227 -12.52 -28.81 -11.80
C GLN A 227 -12.73 -27.30 -11.63
N VAL A 228 -11.90 -26.50 -12.29
CA VAL A 228 -11.98 -25.03 -12.30
C VAL A 228 -12.25 -24.46 -13.69
N LEU A 229 -12.00 -25.26 -14.74
CA LEU A 229 -12.25 -24.93 -16.13
C LEU A 229 -13.10 -26.03 -16.78
N SER A 230 -13.88 -25.69 -17.77
CA SER A 230 -14.51 -26.64 -18.69
C SER A 230 -14.13 -26.27 -20.14
N ASN A 231 -13.60 -27.21 -20.89
CA ASN A 231 -13.05 -26.98 -22.23
C ASN A 231 -12.04 -25.81 -22.27
N GLY A 232 -11.15 -25.74 -21.26
CA GLY A 232 -10.12 -24.69 -21.15
C GLY A 232 -10.63 -23.29 -20.76
N LYS A 233 -11.93 -23.13 -20.48
CA LYS A 233 -12.53 -21.82 -20.11
C LYS A 233 -13.17 -21.87 -18.72
N PRO A 234 -13.16 -20.72 -17.96
CA PRO A 234 -13.91 -20.61 -16.71
C PRO A 234 -15.40 -20.92 -16.93
N VAL A 235 -15.98 -21.66 -16.00
CA VAL A 235 -17.43 -21.92 -16.03
C VAL A 235 -18.14 -20.78 -15.30
N VAL A 236 -19.05 -20.11 -16.00
CA VAL A 236 -19.86 -19.00 -15.45
C VAL A 236 -21.33 -19.43 -15.40
N ARG A 237 -21.95 -19.28 -14.21
CA ARG A 237 -23.39 -19.52 -14.02
C ARG A 237 -23.99 -18.39 -13.18
N GLY A 238 -25.14 -17.86 -13.60
CA GLY A 238 -25.76 -16.71 -12.94
C GLY A 238 -24.82 -15.48 -12.88
N GLY A 239 -23.93 -15.29 -13.88
CA GLY A 239 -22.96 -14.20 -13.92
C GLY A 239 -21.78 -14.34 -12.95
N LYS A 240 -21.59 -15.52 -12.31
CA LYS A 240 -20.51 -15.80 -11.36
C LYS A 240 -19.62 -16.95 -11.82
N GLU A 241 -18.30 -16.82 -11.63
CA GLU A 241 -17.38 -17.94 -11.87
C GLU A 241 -17.61 -19.05 -10.87
N CYS A 242 -17.67 -20.29 -11.38
CA CYS A 242 -17.95 -21.49 -10.60
C CYS A 242 -16.80 -22.49 -10.67
N VAL A 243 -16.73 -23.35 -9.65
CA VAL A 243 -15.86 -24.54 -9.59
C VAL A 243 -16.71 -25.77 -9.32
N LEU A 244 -16.19 -26.94 -9.72
CA LEU A 244 -16.87 -28.22 -9.50
C LEU A 244 -16.42 -28.87 -8.19
N LEU A 245 -17.37 -29.20 -7.32
CA LEU A 245 -17.15 -29.95 -6.09
C LEU A 245 -17.39 -31.45 -6.34
N GLY A 246 -16.34 -32.13 -6.81
CA GLY A 246 -16.45 -33.54 -7.24
C GLY A 246 -16.16 -34.54 -6.16
N ARG A 247 -15.64 -34.17 -4.99
CA ARG A 247 -15.36 -35.06 -3.87
C ARG A 247 -15.85 -34.42 -2.56
N LYS A 248 -16.37 -35.26 -1.68
CA LYS A 248 -16.72 -34.94 -0.30
C LYS A 248 -15.58 -35.39 0.62
N VAL A 249 -15.24 -34.58 1.61
CA VAL A 249 -14.23 -34.88 2.62
C VAL A 249 -14.87 -34.81 3.99
N ASP A 250 -14.82 -35.89 4.73
CA ASP A 250 -15.37 -35.95 6.08
C ASP A 250 -14.58 -35.06 7.04
N LYS A 251 -15.27 -34.26 7.85
CA LYS A 251 -14.62 -33.30 8.76
C LYS A 251 -13.85 -33.93 9.90
N GLY A 252 -14.22 -35.13 10.34
CA GLY A 252 -13.56 -35.80 11.45
C GLY A 252 -12.38 -36.67 11.01
N SER A 253 -12.60 -37.52 9.98
CA SER A 253 -11.60 -38.50 9.54
C SER A 253 -10.76 -38.07 8.36
N GLY A 254 -11.12 -36.99 7.65
CA GLY A 254 -10.46 -36.59 6.41
C GLY A 254 -10.72 -37.53 5.22
N LYS A 255 -11.54 -38.57 5.38
CA LYS A 255 -11.79 -39.56 4.34
C LYS A 255 -12.56 -38.97 3.16
N GLU A 256 -12.04 -39.21 1.95
CA GLU A 256 -12.71 -38.79 0.72
C GLU A 256 -13.78 -39.80 0.29
N SER A 257 -14.89 -39.31 -0.26
CA SER A 257 -15.98 -40.08 -0.85
C SER A 257 -16.53 -39.38 -2.10
N ALA A 258 -17.54 -39.95 -2.74
CA ALA A 258 -18.23 -39.32 -3.86
C ALA A 258 -18.79 -37.93 -3.42
N GLY A 259 -18.52 -36.92 -4.21
CA GLY A 259 -18.94 -35.55 -3.95
C GLY A 259 -20.32 -35.24 -4.52
N ILE A 260 -20.72 -33.99 -4.39
CA ILE A 260 -22.02 -33.51 -4.88
C ILE A 260 -22.08 -33.32 -6.39
N MET A 261 -20.94 -33.38 -7.08
CA MET A 261 -20.78 -33.24 -8.55
C MET A 261 -21.50 -32.01 -9.11
N THR A 262 -21.43 -30.90 -8.39
CA THR A 262 -22.18 -29.68 -8.72
C THR A 262 -21.23 -28.49 -8.80
N TRP A 263 -21.47 -27.64 -9.81
CA TRP A 263 -20.80 -26.36 -9.96
C TRP A 263 -21.37 -25.35 -8.93
N ILE A 264 -20.47 -24.71 -8.19
CA ILE A 264 -20.82 -23.70 -7.19
C ILE A 264 -20.01 -22.44 -7.42
N GLU A 265 -20.61 -21.27 -7.21
CA GLU A 265 -19.90 -20.02 -7.32
C GLU A 265 -18.75 -19.92 -6.32
N LYS A 266 -17.61 -19.41 -6.75
CA LYS A 266 -16.41 -19.26 -5.92
C LYS A 266 -16.70 -18.43 -4.65
N GLY A 267 -17.57 -17.43 -4.75
CA GLY A 267 -17.98 -16.57 -3.64
C GLY A 267 -18.70 -17.29 -2.50
N ALA A 268 -19.33 -18.43 -2.77
CA ALA A 268 -20.02 -19.27 -1.78
C ALA A 268 -19.08 -20.17 -0.97
N LEU A 269 -17.78 -20.21 -1.31
CA LEU A 269 -16.78 -21.09 -0.73
C LEU A 269 -15.82 -20.37 0.20
N ARG A 270 -15.27 -21.12 1.15
CA ARG A 270 -14.15 -20.75 2.02
C ARG A 270 -13.11 -21.86 1.94
N THR A 271 -11.82 -21.50 1.69
CA THR A 271 -10.72 -22.47 1.74
C THR A 271 -10.47 -22.91 3.18
N ILE A 272 -10.19 -24.20 3.36
CA ILE A 272 -9.76 -24.77 4.64
C ILE A 272 -8.25 -24.89 4.56
N SER A 273 -7.51 -24.06 5.31
CA SER A 273 -6.07 -24.21 5.46
C SER A 273 -5.82 -25.48 6.28
N SER A 274 -5.48 -26.59 5.63
CA SER A 274 -4.97 -27.76 6.31
C SER A 274 -3.54 -27.46 6.80
N SER A 275 -3.33 -27.50 8.10
CA SER A 275 -2.00 -27.62 8.68
C SER A 275 -1.46 -29.02 8.35
N SER A 276 -0.88 -29.20 7.18
CA SER A 276 0.05 -30.32 6.86
C SER A 276 0.63 -30.11 5.46
N THR A 277 1.93 -29.86 5.42
CA THR A 277 2.93 -30.11 4.36
C THR A 277 2.39 -30.32 2.94
N SER A 278 2.38 -29.24 2.16
CA SER A 278 2.56 -29.28 0.72
C SER A 278 3.28 -28.01 0.23
N PRO A 279 3.88 -27.96 -0.96
CA PRO A 279 4.93 -26.99 -1.31
C PRO A 279 4.46 -25.56 -1.11
N GLN A 280 5.24 -24.78 -0.36
CA GLN A 280 5.03 -23.38 -0.14
C GLN A 280 4.75 -22.65 -1.47
N GLU A 281 3.51 -22.22 -1.69
CA GLU A 281 3.27 -21.09 -2.57
C GLU A 281 4.10 -19.93 -2.03
N LYS A 282 5.04 -19.45 -2.85
CA LYS A 282 5.90 -18.32 -2.50
C LYS A 282 5.02 -17.14 -2.17
N GLN A 283 4.85 -16.85 -0.90
CA GLN A 283 4.24 -15.62 -0.41
C GLN A 283 4.97 -14.47 -1.10
N LYS A 284 4.25 -13.66 -1.89
CA LYS A 284 4.83 -12.51 -2.56
C LYS A 284 5.12 -11.43 -1.52
N TYR A 285 6.38 -11.24 -1.24
CA TYR A 285 6.84 -10.16 -0.37
C TYR A 285 7.30 -8.98 -1.22
N TYR A 286 6.91 -7.79 -0.83
CA TYR A 286 7.59 -6.58 -1.28
C TYR A 286 8.91 -6.50 -0.52
N ARG A 287 10.02 -6.48 -1.26
CA ARG A 287 11.36 -6.41 -0.68
C ARG A 287 11.86 -5.00 -0.72
N VAL A 288 12.34 -4.51 0.42
CA VAL A 288 13.03 -3.23 0.50
C VAL A 288 14.53 -3.51 0.50
N GLN A 289 15.23 -3.06 -0.55
CA GLN A 289 16.68 -3.15 -0.61
C GLN A 289 17.27 -1.96 0.15
N VAL A 290 18.03 -2.23 1.21
CA VAL A 290 18.62 -1.19 2.07
C VAL A 290 20.09 -0.92 1.78
N GLY A 291 20.68 -1.60 0.79
CA GLY A 291 22.04 -1.37 0.30
C GLY A 291 22.46 -2.41 -0.71
N ALA A 292 23.45 -2.04 -1.54
CA ALA A 292 24.18 -2.95 -2.42
C ALA A 292 25.70 -2.78 -2.16
N PHE A 293 26.41 -3.88 -1.99
CA PHE A 293 27.83 -3.88 -1.59
C PHE A 293 28.63 -4.83 -2.46
N ALA A 294 29.78 -4.38 -2.94
CA ALA A 294 30.74 -5.23 -3.63
C ALA A 294 31.46 -6.21 -2.66
N SER A 295 31.46 -5.91 -1.36
CA SER A 295 32.07 -6.75 -0.33
C SER A 295 31.01 -7.40 0.55
N LYS A 296 31.10 -8.72 0.71
CA LYS A 296 30.24 -9.51 1.60
C LYS A 296 30.29 -9.02 3.05
N ASN A 297 31.49 -8.68 3.55
CA ASN A 297 31.69 -8.20 4.91
C ASN A 297 30.93 -6.89 5.20
N ASN A 298 30.87 -5.99 4.21
CA ASN A 298 30.12 -4.74 4.34
C ASN A 298 28.60 -5.00 4.39
N ALA A 299 28.10 -5.95 3.60
CA ALA A 299 26.70 -6.37 3.64
C ALA A 299 26.36 -7.01 5.00
N GLU A 300 27.21 -7.88 5.54
CA GLU A 300 27.04 -8.51 6.84
C GLU A 300 27.07 -7.49 7.99
N ALA A 301 27.96 -6.49 7.91
CA ALA A 301 28.00 -5.40 8.87
C ALA A 301 26.69 -4.59 8.91
N LEU A 302 26.08 -4.33 7.73
CA LEU A 302 24.78 -3.67 7.69
C LEU A 302 23.66 -4.55 8.25
N ILE A 303 23.63 -5.85 7.93
CA ILE A 303 22.64 -6.78 8.50
C ILE A 303 22.74 -6.81 10.02
N LYS A 304 23.96 -6.82 10.59
CA LYS A 304 24.16 -6.76 12.05
C LYS A 304 23.57 -5.49 12.65
N LYS A 305 23.78 -4.34 12.01
CA LYS A 305 23.20 -3.05 12.44
C LYS A 305 21.67 -3.05 12.38
N LEU A 306 21.10 -3.60 11.30
CA LEU A 306 19.65 -3.71 11.14
C LEU A 306 19.04 -4.59 12.23
N LYS A 307 19.63 -5.75 12.53
CA LYS A 307 19.19 -6.64 13.62
C LYS A 307 19.23 -5.95 14.98
N THR A 308 20.28 -5.20 15.28
CA THR A 308 20.39 -4.41 16.53
C THR A 308 19.30 -3.33 16.59
N ALA A 309 18.84 -2.82 15.45
CA ALA A 309 17.75 -1.85 15.36
C ALA A 309 16.35 -2.49 15.30
N GLY A 310 16.24 -3.82 15.46
CA GLY A 310 14.96 -4.54 15.49
C GLY A 310 14.41 -4.94 14.11
N PHE A 311 15.23 -4.91 13.06
CA PHE A 311 14.82 -5.31 11.72
C PHE A 311 15.47 -6.65 11.33
N ASP A 312 14.67 -7.58 10.81
CA ASP A 312 15.19 -8.77 10.16
C ASP A 312 15.57 -8.48 8.71
N GLY A 313 16.70 -9.05 8.29
CA GLY A 313 17.20 -8.90 6.92
C GLY A 313 18.04 -10.10 6.49
N TYR A 314 18.21 -10.27 5.19
CA TYR A 314 19.08 -11.28 4.61
C TYR A 314 19.90 -10.69 3.45
N ILE A 315 21.03 -11.32 3.13
CA ILE A 315 21.86 -10.96 1.99
C ILE A 315 21.45 -11.84 0.81
N LYS A 316 21.17 -11.21 -0.33
CA LYS A 316 21.01 -11.88 -1.61
C LYS A 316 22.22 -11.53 -2.47
N PHE A 317 22.85 -12.52 -3.04
CA PHE A 317 23.91 -12.36 -4.03
C PHE A 317 23.31 -12.58 -5.42
N ASP A 318 23.44 -11.60 -6.29
CA ASP A 318 22.99 -11.64 -7.69
C ASP A 318 24.18 -11.80 -8.62
#